data_8bf68409e040bdf546832e9f9be48376
#
_entry.id   8bf68409e040bdf546832e9f9be48376
#
_cell.length_a   1.000
_cell.length_b   1.000
_cell.length_c   1.000
_cell.angle_alpha   90.00
_cell.angle_beta   90.00
_cell.angle_gamma   90.00
#
_symmetry.space_group_name_H-M   'P 1'
#
loop_
_entity.id
_entity.type
_entity.pdbx_description
1 polymer ?
#
loop_
_entity_poly.entity_id
_entity_poly.type
_entity_poly.pdbx_seq_one_letter_code
_entity_poly.pdbx_strand_id
1 'polypeptide(L)'
;MSRGPVIAVTDLWSGYGREMILRGLSFALEEGQSLGIAGPNGAGKTTLFKVILGLLPPARGSIHVAGRSLGTEKDRIWARRQLAYVPQQSRRGKLPVSVADAVLMGRWGKSFGFLKKPRAGEKQAVRLALEEVGLSAKETADCRALSGGELQKVAIARALVREAPVMLLDEPTTYLDHHSQADLIELVAGIRKARKLSLITISHNPDHLEKIADVTLLLERGRMREKP
;
A
#
# COMPACT_ATOMS: atom_id res chain seq x y z
N MET A 1 -5.04 -24.79 12.03
CA MET A 1 -5.14 -23.65 12.98
C MET A 1 -5.35 -22.40 12.14
N SER A 2 -6.49 -21.75 12.22
CA SER A 2 -6.75 -20.48 11.52
C SER A 2 -5.73 -19.45 12.05
N ARG A 3 -4.83 -18.96 11.19
CA ARG A 3 -4.02 -17.79 11.50
C ARG A 3 -5.00 -16.63 11.61
N GLY A 4 -4.98 -15.91 12.72
CA GLY A 4 -5.81 -14.70 12.87
C GLY A 4 -5.52 -13.65 11.79
N PRO A 5 -6.29 -12.57 11.76
CA PRO A 5 -6.22 -11.56 10.72
C PRO A 5 -4.80 -10.96 10.60
N VAL A 6 -4.38 -10.68 9.36
CA VAL A 6 -3.06 -10.04 9.09
C VAL A 6 -3.04 -8.56 9.51
N ILE A 7 -4.22 -7.91 9.54
CA ILE A 7 -4.44 -6.60 10.20
C ILE A 7 -5.71 -6.70 11.03
N ALA A 8 -5.63 -6.28 12.29
CA ALA A 8 -6.80 -6.09 13.16
C ALA A 8 -6.76 -4.68 13.77
N VAL A 9 -7.85 -3.98 13.65
CA VAL A 9 -8.07 -2.63 14.20
C VAL A 9 -9.26 -2.70 15.14
N THR A 10 -9.10 -2.26 16.39
CA THR A 10 -10.14 -2.33 17.42
C THR A 10 -10.29 -1.01 18.12
N ASP A 11 -11.51 -0.42 18.08
CA ASP A 11 -11.90 0.86 18.69
C ASP A 11 -10.85 1.96 18.51
N LEU A 12 -10.36 2.10 17.26
CA LEU A 12 -9.25 3.00 16.93
C LEU A 12 -9.72 4.45 16.94
N TRP A 13 -9.05 5.26 17.76
CA TRP A 13 -9.13 6.71 17.75
C TRP A 13 -7.77 7.29 17.48
N SER A 14 -7.68 8.24 16.55
CA SER A 14 -6.42 8.91 16.22
C SER A 14 -6.66 10.26 15.54
N GLY A 15 -5.68 11.17 15.66
CA GLY A 15 -5.78 12.50 15.08
C GLY A 15 -4.52 13.31 15.31
N TYR A 16 -4.62 14.63 15.18
CA TYR A 16 -3.50 15.56 15.31
C TYR A 16 -3.78 16.58 16.42
N GLY A 17 -2.88 16.65 17.41
CA GLY A 17 -3.07 17.53 18.55
C GLY A 17 -4.36 17.20 19.30
N ARG A 18 -5.31 18.16 19.34
CA ARG A 18 -6.62 17.98 19.99
C ARG A 18 -7.72 17.50 19.05
N GLU A 19 -7.46 17.45 17.75
CA GLU A 19 -8.47 17.10 16.75
C GLU A 19 -8.45 15.61 16.46
N MET A 20 -9.55 14.89 16.81
CA MET A 20 -9.74 13.47 16.50
C MET A 20 -10.32 13.31 15.09
N ILE A 21 -9.51 12.75 14.21
CA ILE A 21 -9.88 12.45 12.83
C ILE A 21 -10.55 11.07 12.71
N LEU A 22 -10.00 10.05 13.36
CA LEU A 22 -10.55 8.70 13.40
C LEU A 22 -11.25 8.47 14.74
N ARG A 23 -12.44 7.85 14.70
CA ARG A 23 -13.35 7.81 15.86
C ARG A 23 -13.99 6.44 16.02
N GLY A 24 -13.33 5.53 16.74
CA GLY A 24 -13.85 4.21 17.08
C GLY A 24 -13.93 3.26 15.89
N LEU A 25 -12.89 3.22 15.04
CA LEU A 25 -12.85 2.31 13.90
C LEU A 25 -12.50 0.90 14.36
N SER A 26 -13.26 -0.08 13.83
CA SER A 26 -12.97 -1.51 14.02
C SER A 26 -13.15 -2.25 12.72
N PHE A 27 -12.14 -3.00 12.28
CA PHE A 27 -12.17 -3.91 11.14
C PHE A 27 -11.01 -4.89 11.19
N ALA A 28 -11.11 -5.93 10.39
CA ALA A 28 -10.04 -6.92 10.21
C ALA A 28 -9.78 -7.16 8.72
N LEU A 29 -8.56 -7.56 8.40
CA LEU A 29 -8.14 -8.05 7.08
C LEU A 29 -7.55 -9.45 7.27
N GLU A 30 -8.14 -10.43 6.63
CA GLU A 30 -7.64 -11.81 6.64
C GLU A 30 -6.51 -12.00 5.63
N GLU A 31 -5.72 -13.07 5.80
CA GLU A 31 -4.66 -13.42 4.84
C GLU A 31 -5.24 -13.70 3.45
N GLY A 32 -4.69 -13.05 2.42
CA GLY A 32 -5.17 -13.14 1.03
C GLY A 32 -6.44 -12.36 0.73
N GLN A 33 -7.07 -11.72 1.70
CA GLN A 33 -8.25 -10.87 1.52
C GLN A 33 -7.86 -9.50 0.97
N SER A 34 -8.78 -8.87 0.24
CA SER A 34 -8.68 -7.49 -0.20
C SER A 34 -9.81 -6.64 0.37
N LEU A 35 -9.45 -5.56 1.04
CA LEU A 35 -10.36 -4.61 1.66
C LEU A 35 -10.31 -3.27 0.92
N GLY A 36 -11.46 -2.82 0.41
CA GLY A 36 -11.66 -1.48 -0.11
C GLY A 36 -12.09 -0.50 1.00
N ILE A 37 -11.55 0.70 1.00
CA ILE A 37 -11.98 1.79 1.88
C ILE A 37 -12.39 2.95 1.01
N ALA A 38 -13.72 3.13 0.88
CA ALA A 38 -14.33 4.26 0.19
C ALA A 38 -14.52 5.44 1.17
N GLY A 39 -14.67 6.64 0.62
CA GLY A 39 -15.03 7.81 1.42
C GLY A 39 -14.62 9.13 0.77
N PRO A 40 -15.28 10.24 1.15
CA PRO A 40 -14.97 11.56 0.60
C PRO A 40 -13.57 12.05 1.02
N ASN A 41 -13.10 13.11 0.36
CA ASN A 41 -11.87 13.78 0.78
C ASN A 41 -12.06 14.34 2.20
N GLY A 42 -11.00 14.23 3.03
CA GLY A 42 -11.06 14.64 4.44
C GLY A 42 -11.71 13.63 5.38
N ALA A 43 -12.23 12.49 4.92
CA ALA A 43 -12.84 11.46 5.76
C ALA A 43 -11.87 10.80 6.77
N GLY A 44 -10.56 10.94 6.58
CA GLY A 44 -9.54 10.32 7.44
C GLY A 44 -8.79 9.15 6.81
N LYS A 45 -9.00 8.86 5.51
CA LYS A 45 -8.40 7.71 4.79
C LYS A 45 -6.87 7.67 4.90
N THR A 46 -6.20 8.76 4.55
CA THR A 46 -4.73 8.88 4.67
C THR A 46 -4.26 8.84 6.13
N THR A 47 -5.06 9.38 7.06
CA THR A 47 -4.76 9.28 8.50
C THR A 47 -4.80 7.82 8.95
N LEU A 48 -5.79 7.04 8.51
CA LEU A 48 -5.86 5.61 8.79
C LEU A 48 -4.60 4.87 8.28
N PHE A 49 -4.18 5.12 7.06
CA PHE A 49 -2.94 4.51 6.54
C PHE A 49 -1.71 4.93 7.34
N LYS A 50 -1.61 6.20 7.78
CA LYS A 50 -0.50 6.63 8.64
C LYS A 50 -0.49 5.87 9.97
N VAL A 51 -1.66 5.56 10.55
CA VAL A 51 -1.73 4.80 11.79
C VAL A 51 -1.38 3.33 11.55
N ILE A 52 -1.88 2.69 10.50
CA ILE A 52 -1.51 1.31 10.12
C ILE A 52 0.00 1.20 9.85
N LEU A 53 0.60 2.18 9.16
CA LEU A 53 2.04 2.25 8.93
C LEU A 53 2.86 2.58 10.19
N GLY A 54 2.20 2.83 11.33
CA GLY A 54 2.87 3.21 12.58
C GLY A 54 3.59 4.56 12.50
N LEU A 55 3.15 5.45 11.60
CA LEU A 55 3.64 6.82 11.46
C LEU A 55 2.90 7.79 12.39
N LEU A 56 1.69 7.43 12.79
CA LEU A 56 0.87 8.16 13.73
C LEU A 56 0.41 7.18 14.82
N PRO A 57 0.63 7.44 16.11
CA PRO A 57 0.19 6.55 17.18
C PRO A 57 -1.34 6.64 17.35
N PRO A 58 -2.01 5.55 17.78
CA PRO A 58 -3.39 5.61 18.21
C PRO A 58 -3.48 6.44 19.51
N ALA A 59 -4.54 7.26 19.62
CA ALA A 59 -4.90 7.93 20.89
C ALA A 59 -5.66 6.97 21.83
N ARG A 60 -6.45 6.06 21.23
CA ARG A 60 -7.20 5.00 21.94
C ARG A 60 -7.40 3.81 21.00
N GLY A 61 -7.66 2.63 21.56
CA GLY A 61 -7.84 1.39 20.84
C GLY A 61 -6.51 0.72 20.49
N SER A 62 -6.55 -0.25 19.60
CA SER A 62 -5.36 -1.02 19.25
C SER A 62 -5.29 -1.36 17.75
N ILE A 63 -4.07 -1.56 17.27
CA ILE A 63 -3.79 -2.10 15.94
C ILE A 63 -2.82 -3.25 16.08
N HIS A 64 -3.12 -4.34 15.40
CA HIS A 64 -2.24 -5.48 15.24
C HIS A 64 -1.90 -5.66 13.75
N VAL A 65 -0.64 -5.91 13.47
CA VAL A 65 -0.14 -6.25 12.12
C VAL A 65 0.58 -7.60 12.25
N ALA A 66 0.18 -8.58 11.45
CA ALA A 66 0.70 -9.96 11.52
C ALA A 66 0.77 -10.49 12.96
N GLY A 67 -0.33 -10.31 13.73
CA GLY A 67 -0.49 -10.74 15.11
C GLY A 67 0.23 -9.91 16.18
N ARG A 68 1.02 -8.87 15.80
CA ARG A 68 1.77 -8.03 16.73
C ARG A 68 1.13 -6.66 16.91
N SER A 69 0.93 -6.24 18.18
CA SER A 69 0.41 -4.92 18.52
C SER A 69 1.44 -3.80 18.20
N LEU A 70 0.94 -2.64 17.75
CA LEU A 70 1.76 -1.46 17.44
C LEU A 70 1.95 -0.51 18.64
N GLY A 71 2.00 -1.05 19.85
CA GLY A 71 2.06 -0.26 21.09
C GLY A 71 3.34 0.55 21.26
N THR A 72 4.50 0.02 20.88
CA THR A 72 5.79 0.68 21.04
C THR A 72 6.37 1.17 19.70
N GLU A 73 7.36 2.08 19.77
CA GLU A 73 8.07 2.51 18.57
C GLU A 73 8.79 1.36 17.86
N LYS A 74 9.37 0.42 18.61
CA LYS A 74 10.01 -0.79 18.06
C LYS A 74 9.00 -1.63 17.28
N ASP A 75 7.76 -1.77 17.78
CA ASP A 75 6.71 -2.52 17.10
C ASP A 75 6.27 -1.82 15.82
N ARG A 76 6.15 -0.49 15.84
CA ARG A 76 5.84 0.32 14.65
C ARG A 76 6.92 0.24 13.56
N ILE A 77 8.20 0.26 13.96
CA ILE A 77 9.33 0.04 13.03
C ILE A 77 9.26 -1.35 12.42
N TRP A 78 8.98 -2.36 13.24
CA TRP A 78 8.82 -3.74 12.75
C TRP A 78 7.64 -3.88 11.79
N ALA A 79 6.48 -3.29 12.12
CA ALA A 79 5.27 -3.34 11.28
C ALA A 79 5.51 -2.73 9.89
N ARG A 80 6.27 -1.63 9.79
CA ARG A 80 6.65 -1.05 8.49
C ARG A 80 7.41 -2.02 7.58
N ARG A 81 8.04 -3.05 8.13
CA ARG A 81 8.69 -4.09 7.32
C ARG A 81 7.70 -5.13 6.80
N GLN A 82 6.54 -5.27 7.46
CA GLN A 82 5.45 -6.16 7.08
C GLN A 82 4.46 -5.53 6.08
N LEU A 83 4.65 -4.25 5.77
CA LEU A 83 3.74 -3.48 4.94
C LEU A 83 4.47 -2.95 3.70
N ALA A 84 3.87 -3.11 2.53
CA ALA A 84 4.26 -2.40 1.32
C ALA A 84 3.26 -1.25 1.09
N TYR A 85 3.75 -0.06 0.80
CA TYR A 85 2.91 1.11 0.64
C TYR A 85 3.12 1.75 -0.73
N VAL A 86 2.03 1.97 -1.44
CA VAL A 86 1.97 2.71 -2.70
C VAL A 86 1.22 4.01 -2.43
N PRO A 87 1.90 5.16 -2.48
CA PRO A 87 1.29 6.46 -2.19
C PRO A 87 0.40 6.94 -3.34
N GLN A 88 -0.51 7.86 -3.03
CA GLN A 88 -1.43 8.49 -3.97
C GLN A 88 -0.71 9.13 -5.16
N GLN A 89 0.45 9.73 -4.95
CA GLN A 89 1.24 10.38 -6.00
C GLN A 89 2.66 9.82 -6.02
N SER A 90 3.01 9.18 -7.13
CA SER A 90 4.39 8.86 -7.45
C SER A 90 5.04 10.11 -8.09
N ARG A 91 5.72 10.91 -7.27
CA ARG A 91 6.38 12.14 -7.75
C ARG A 91 7.60 11.79 -8.60
N ARG A 92 7.76 12.50 -9.71
CA ARG A 92 9.02 12.50 -10.47
C ARG A 92 10.13 13.05 -9.57
N GLY A 93 11.13 12.22 -9.33
CA GLY A 93 12.34 12.64 -8.61
C GLY A 93 13.11 13.70 -9.41
N LYS A 94 13.90 14.53 -8.72
CA LYS A 94 14.82 15.47 -9.37
C LYS A 94 16.09 14.78 -9.88
N LEU A 95 16.49 13.68 -9.23
CA LEU A 95 17.68 12.92 -9.58
C LEU A 95 17.38 11.89 -10.68
N PRO A 96 18.33 11.64 -11.61
CA PRO A 96 18.23 10.58 -12.60
C PRO A 96 18.33 9.23 -11.87
N VAL A 97 17.25 8.44 -11.93
CA VAL A 97 17.20 7.10 -11.34
C VAL A 97 16.59 6.16 -12.38
N SER A 98 17.24 5.04 -12.65
CA SER A 98 16.68 4.03 -13.54
C SER A 98 15.44 3.37 -12.93
N VAL A 99 14.56 2.86 -13.79
CA VAL A 99 13.36 2.11 -13.35
C VAL A 99 13.76 0.93 -12.46
N ALA A 100 14.81 0.18 -12.84
CA ALA A 100 15.32 -0.93 -12.04
C ALA A 100 15.79 -0.49 -10.66
N ASP A 101 16.55 0.61 -10.56
CA ASP A 101 17.03 1.11 -9.28
C ASP A 101 15.88 1.62 -8.40
N ALA A 102 14.90 2.31 -9.01
CA ALA A 102 13.71 2.78 -8.29
C ALA A 102 12.90 1.61 -7.69
N VAL A 103 12.76 0.50 -8.44
CA VAL A 103 12.10 -0.71 -7.94
C VAL A 103 12.95 -1.40 -6.88
N LEU A 104 14.26 -1.51 -7.11
CA LEU A 104 15.20 -2.13 -6.16
C LEU A 104 15.18 -1.46 -4.79
N MET A 105 14.92 -0.14 -4.71
CA MET A 105 14.75 0.57 -3.43
C MET A 105 13.65 -0.03 -2.54
N GLY A 106 12.68 -0.78 -3.10
CA GLY A 106 11.68 -1.52 -2.31
C GLY A 106 12.27 -2.56 -1.37
N ARG A 107 13.46 -3.09 -1.68
CA ARG A 107 14.18 -4.07 -0.85
C ARG A 107 15.13 -3.44 0.17
N TRP A 108 15.24 -2.12 0.19
CA TRP A 108 16.10 -1.39 1.12
C TRP A 108 15.72 -1.69 2.58
N GLY A 109 16.72 -1.96 3.40
CA GLY A 109 16.55 -2.32 4.80
C GLY A 109 16.05 -3.76 5.05
N LYS A 110 15.69 -4.51 3.98
CA LYS A 110 15.39 -5.95 4.06
C LYS A 110 16.63 -6.77 3.68
N SER A 111 17.17 -6.57 2.50
CA SER A 111 18.23 -7.38 1.91
C SER A 111 19.53 -6.62 1.67
N PHE A 112 19.48 -5.31 1.49
CA PHE A 112 20.65 -4.45 1.31
C PHE A 112 20.45 -3.06 1.95
N GLY A 113 21.50 -2.26 1.98
CA GLY A 113 21.52 -0.92 2.57
C GLY A 113 22.88 -0.27 2.32
N PHE A 114 23.25 0.78 3.06
CA PHE A 114 24.49 1.53 2.84
C PHE A 114 25.77 0.68 2.75
N LEU A 115 25.83 -0.44 3.50
CA LEU A 115 27.02 -1.30 3.58
C LEU A 115 26.90 -2.61 2.80
N LYS A 116 25.75 -2.88 2.16
CA LYS A 116 25.51 -4.14 1.45
C LYS A 116 25.06 -3.88 0.03
N LYS A 117 25.83 -4.33 -0.95
CA LYS A 117 25.43 -4.28 -2.36
C LYS A 117 24.30 -5.26 -2.66
N PRO A 118 23.41 -4.94 -3.62
CA PRO A 118 22.37 -5.86 -4.08
C PRO A 118 23.00 -7.16 -4.61
N ARG A 119 22.40 -8.29 -4.24
CA ARG A 119 22.81 -9.62 -4.71
C ARG A 119 22.10 -9.97 -6.03
N ALA A 120 22.51 -11.03 -6.70
CA ALA A 120 21.87 -11.50 -7.94
C ALA A 120 20.37 -11.76 -7.76
N GLY A 121 19.95 -12.32 -6.64
CA GLY A 121 18.54 -12.58 -6.32
C GLY A 121 17.69 -11.31 -6.22
N GLU A 122 18.24 -10.18 -5.76
CA GLU A 122 17.50 -8.91 -5.74
C GLU A 122 17.26 -8.38 -7.15
N LYS A 123 18.26 -8.49 -8.02
CA LYS A 123 18.11 -8.10 -9.45
C LYS A 123 17.08 -8.95 -10.15
N GLN A 124 17.05 -10.26 -9.88
CA GLN A 124 16.04 -11.15 -10.45
C GLN A 124 14.62 -10.79 -9.94
N ALA A 125 14.47 -10.49 -8.64
CA ALA A 125 13.19 -10.06 -8.08
C ALA A 125 12.69 -8.74 -8.72
N VAL A 126 13.60 -7.80 -9.03
CA VAL A 126 13.26 -6.57 -9.76
C VAL A 126 12.75 -6.87 -11.15
N ARG A 127 13.43 -7.74 -11.92
CA ARG A 127 12.99 -8.13 -13.27
C ARG A 127 11.61 -8.76 -13.27
N LEU A 128 11.36 -9.71 -12.37
CA LEU A 128 10.05 -10.34 -12.22
C LEU A 128 8.95 -9.32 -11.88
N ALA A 129 9.23 -8.38 -10.99
CA ALA A 129 8.26 -7.35 -10.64
C ALA A 129 8.01 -6.37 -11.81
N LEU A 130 9.03 -6.06 -12.62
CA LEU A 130 8.87 -5.23 -13.81
C LEU A 130 8.10 -5.97 -14.91
N GLU A 131 8.28 -7.27 -15.06
CA GLU A 131 7.50 -8.12 -15.95
C GLU A 131 6.02 -8.12 -15.56
N GLU A 132 5.71 -8.31 -14.27
CA GLU A 132 4.34 -8.31 -13.77
C GLU A 132 3.60 -6.99 -13.99
N VAL A 133 4.30 -5.85 -13.97
CA VAL A 133 3.68 -4.55 -14.23
C VAL A 133 3.81 -4.10 -15.70
N GLY A 134 4.37 -4.94 -16.58
CA GLY A 134 4.53 -4.66 -18.02
C GLY A 134 5.57 -3.57 -18.32
N LEU A 135 6.64 -3.47 -17.53
CA LEU A 135 7.71 -2.47 -17.70
C LEU A 135 9.09 -3.07 -18.00
N SER A 136 9.19 -4.34 -18.38
CA SER A 136 10.48 -5.00 -18.69
C SER A 136 11.31 -4.25 -19.73
N ALA A 137 10.69 -3.74 -20.80
CA ALA A 137 11.36 -2.98 -21.84
C ALA A 137 11.93 -1.63 -21.38
N LYS A 138 11.52 -1.16 -20.18
CA LYS A 138 11.93 0.12 -19.58
C LYS A 138 12.85 -0.03 -18.38
N GLU A 139 13.41 -1.20 -18.14
CA GLU A 139 14.27 -1.50 -16.97
C GLU A 139 15.37 -0.45 -16.75
N THR A 140 16.04 0.00 -17.85
CA THR A 140 17.15 0.96 -17.82
C THR A 140 16.72 2.41 -18.06
N ALA A 141 15.44 2.66 -18.36
CA ALA A 141 14.95 4.00 -18.64
C ALA A 141 15.00 4.88 -17.37
N ASP A 142 15.21 6.19 -17.58
CA ASP A 142 15.13 7.17 -16.50
C ASP A 142 13.66 7.36 -16.08
N CYS A 143 13.37 7.29 -14.77
CA CYS A 143 12.02 7.51 -14.24
C CYS A 143 11.43 8.87 -14.62
N ARG A 144 12.26 9.89 -14.91
CA ARG A 144 11.82 11.22 -15.33
C ARG A 144 11.17 11.22 -16.72
N ALA A 145 11.50 10.24 -17.56
CA ALA A 145 10.95 10.11 -18.90
C ALA A 145 9.62 9.32 -18.95
N LEU A 146 9.17 8.77 -17.81
CA LEU A 146 7.97 7.96 -17.74
C LEU A 146 6.69 8.81 -17.70
N SER A 147 5.59 8.25 -18.24
CA SER A 147 4.24 8.78 -18.03
C SER A 147 3.79 8.64 -16.56
N GLY A 148 2.68 9.29 -16.19
CA GLY A 148 2.10 9.16 -14.85
C GLY A 148 1.70 7.71 -14.53
N GLY A 149 1.06 7.02 -15.49
CA GLY A 149 0.67 5.62 -15.33
C GLY A 149 1.87 4.67 -15.18
N GLU A 150 2.95 4.91 -15.94
CA GLU A 150 4.18 4.14 -15.82
C GLU A 150 4.89 4.37 -14.48
N LEU A 151 4.92 5.61 -13.98
CA LEU A 151 5.44 5.90 -12.64
C LEU A 151 4.63 5.19 -11.55
N GLN A 152 3.31 5.10 -11.72
CA GLN A 152 2.48 4.36 -10.79
C GLN A 152 2.74 2.85 -10.86
N LYS A 153 2.95 2.29 -12.06
CA LYS A 153 3.38 0.89 -12.24
C LYS A 153 4.76 0.65 -11.58
N VAL A 154 5.71 1.58 -11.69
CA VAL A 154 7.00 1.51 -10.96
C VAL A 154 6.79 1.49 -9.44
N ALA A 155 5.86 2.31 -8.90
CA ALA A 155 5.57 2.31 -7.47
C ALA A 155 4.95 0.98 -7.01
N ILE A 156 4.09 0.36 -7.83
CA ILE A 156 3.55 -0.98 -7.56
C ILE A 156 4.67 -2.03 -7.62
N ALA A 157 5.51 -2.04 -8.66
CA ALA A 157 6.65 -2.97 -8.75
C ALA A 157 7.58 -2.85 -7.54
N ARG A 158 7.86 -1.61 -7.09
CA ARG A 158 8.63 -1.34 -5.86
C ARG A 158 7.96 -1.89 -4.61
N ALA A 159 6.65 -1.89 -4.54
CA ALA A 159 5.90 -2.51 -3.44
C ALA A 159 5.96 -4.04 -3.52
N LEU A 160 5.85 -4.61 -4.73
CA LEU A 160 5.89 -6.07 -4.97
C LEU A 160 7.23 -6.70 -4.59
N VAL A 161 8.37 -6.07 -4.96
CA VAL A 161 9.69 -6.62 -4.62
C VAL A 161 9.97 -6.62 -3.13
N ARG A 162 9.22 -5.85 -2.35
CA ARG A 162 9.31 -5.86 -0.89
C ARG A 162 8.85 -7.19 -0.29
N GLU A 163 7.99 -7.95 -1.00
CA GLU A 163 7.43 -9.23 -0.53
C GLU A 163 6.83 -9.11 0.88
N ALA A 164 6.13 -8.02 1.14
CA ALA A 164 5.45 -7.78 2.39
C ALA A 164 4.12 -8.57 2.43
N PRO A 165 3.69 -9.08 3.60
CA PRO A 165 2.42 -9.78 3.75
C PRO A 165 1.20 -8.96 3.35
N VAL A 166 1.27 -7.62 3.50
CA VAL A 166 0.16 -6.70 3.21
C VAL A 166 0.64 -5.56 2.34
N MET A 167 -0.15 -5.23 1.31
CA MET A 167 0.04 -4.05 0.47
C MET A 167 -1.05 -3.01 0.76
N LEU A 168 -0.65 -1.75 0.86
CA LEU A 168 -1.53 -0.60 1.04
C LEU A 168 -1.47 0.26 -0.20
N LEU A 169 -2.60 0.47 -0.88
CA LEU A 169 -2.74 1.36 -2.04
C LEU A 169 -3.53 2.61 -1.66
N ASP A 170 -2.89 3.77 -1.69
CA ASP A 170 -3.51 5.05 -1.35
C ASP A 170 -3.90 5.79 -2.62
N GLU A 171 -5.16 5.70 -3.01
CA GLU A 171 -5.75 6.35 -4.21
C GLU A 171 -4.86 6.20 -5.47
N PRO A 172 -4.54 4.99 -5.92
CA PRO A 172 -3.49 4.75 -6.91
C PRO A 172 -3.81 5.31 -8.31
N THR A 173 -5.04 5.74 -8.58
CA THR A 173 -5.51 6.19 -9.89
C THR A 173 -5.77 7.69 -10.00
N THR A 174 -5.65 8.47 -8.92
CA THR A 174 -6.17 9.85 -8.82
C THR A 174 -5.61 10.81 -9.87
N TYR A 175 -4.39 10.62 -10.35
CA TYR A 175 -3.73 11.53 -11.31
C TYR A 175 -3.55 10.91 -12.69
N LEU A 176 -4.32 9.88 -13.01
CA LEU A 176 -4.26 9.17 -14.29
C LEU A 176 -5.47 9.53 -15.15
N ASP A 177 -5.30 9.48 -16.47
CA ASP A 177 -6.40 9.51 -17.42
C ASP A 177 -7.25 8.24 -17.32
N HIS A 178 -8.47 8.25 -17.85
CA HIS A 178 -9.42 7.15 -17.72
C HIS A 178 -8.90 5.81 -18.24
N HIS A 179 -8.15 5.81 -19.35
CA HIS A 179 -7.60 4.57 -19.90
C HIS A 179 -6.53 3.98 -18.98
N SER A 180 -5.57 4.81 -18.55
CA SER A 180 -4.53 4.43 -17.59
C SER A 180 -5.11 3.99 -16.23
N GLN A 181 -6.25 4.55 -15.80
CA GLN A 181 -6.95 4.11 -14.59
C GLN A 181 -7.46 2.68 -14.74
N ALA A 182 -8.18 2.39 -15.84
CA ALA A 182 -8.74 1.05 -16.09
C ALA A 182 -7.61 -0.01 -16.15
N ASP A 183 -6.57 0.26 -16.93
CA ASP A 183 -5.41 -0.63 -17.05
C ASP A 183 -4.74 -0.92 -15.71
N LEU A 184 -4.58 0.11 -14.86
CA LEU A 184 -3.96 -0.04 -13.55
C LEU A 184 -4.82 -0.89 -12.59
N ILE A 185 -6.14 -0.70 -12.62
CA ILE A 185 -7.09 -1.46 -11.80
C ILE A 185 -7.07 -2.94 -12.21
N GLU A 186 -7.09 -3.24 -13.51
CA GLU A 186 -7.01 -4.61 -14.02
C GLU A 186 -5.67 -5.26 -13.66
N LEU A 187 -4.57 -4.52 -13.81
CA LEU A 187 -3.24 -4.97 -13.41
C LEU A 187 -3.21 -5.36 -11.91
N VAL A 188 -3.69 -4.47 -11.03
CA VAL A 188 -3.71 -4.72 -9.58
C VAL A 188 -4.60 -5.91 -9.24
N ALA A 189 -5.77 -6.03 -9.86
CA ALA A 189 -6.67 -7.16 -9.65
C ALA A 189 -6.03 -8.49 -10.10
N GLY A 190 -5.34 -8.50 -11.23
CA GLY A 190 -4.61 -9.67 -11.73
C GLY A 190 -3.48 -10.10 -10.80
N ILE A 191 -2.62 -9.17 -10.40
CA ILE A 191 -1.50 -9.42 -9.47
C ILE A 191 -2.02 -9.93 -8.12
N ARG A 192 -3.08 -9.29 -7.58
CA ARG A 192 -3.70 -9.71 -6.32
C ARG A 192 -4.10 -11.18 -6.36
N LYS A 193 -4.82 -11.59 -7.41
CA LYS A 193 -5.28 -12.98 -7.59
C LYS A 193 -4.11 -13.96 -7.73
N ALA A 194 -3.13 -13.62 -8.58
CA ALA A 194 -1.98 -14.48 -8.85
C ALA A 194 -1.11 -14.72 -7.61
N ARG A 195 -0.88 -13.68 -6.81
CA ARG A 195 -0.02 -13.74 -5.61
C ARG A 195 -0.78 -14.02 -4.31
N LYS A 196 -2.12 -14.06 -4.33
CA LYS A 196 -2.98 -14.12 -3.12
C LYS A 196 -2.61 -13.03 -2.12
N LEU A 197 -2.44 -11.79 -2.60
CA LEU A 197 -2.02 -10.66 -1.77
C LEU A 197 -3.11 -10.24 -0.81
N SER A 198 -2.74 -10.01 0.46
CA SER A 198 -3.58 -9.24 1.37
C SER A 198 -3.44 -7.75 1.02
N LEU A 199 -4.55 -7.08 0.74
CA LEU A 199 -4.55 -5.74 0.16
C LEU A 199 -5.53 -4.82 0.89
N ILE A 200 -5.12 -3.59 1.20
CA ILE A 200 -6.06 -2.51 1.52
C ILE A 200 -5.92 -1.44 0.46
N THR A 201 -7.02 -1.12 -0.22
CA THR A 201 -7.07 -0.07 -1.23
C THR A 201 -7.98 1.06 -0.76
N ILE A 202 -7.45 2.27 -0.70
CA ILE A 202 -8.23 3.50 -0.54
C ILE A 202 -8.56 4.04 -1.93
N SER A 203 -9.83 4.34 -2.18
CA SER A 203 -10.28 5.05 -3.37
C SER A 203 -11.52 5.88 -3.08
N HIS A 204 -11.65 7.03 -3.74
CA HIS A 204 -12.89 7.79 -3.79
C HIS A 204 -13.82 7.32 -4.92
N ASN A 205 -13.34 6.46 -5.84
CA ASN A 205 -14.12 5.85 -6.90
C ASN A 205 -14.58 4.44 -6.49
N PRO A 206 -15.88 4.22 -6.24
CA PRO A 206 -16.42 2.92 -5.84
C PRO A 206 -16.21 1.82 -6.87
N ASP A 207 -16.32 2.14 -8.18
CA ASP A 207 -16.18 1.15 -9.27
C ASP A 207 -14.78 0.52 -9.30
N HIS A 208 -13.77 1.29 -8.91
CA HIS A 208 -12.40 0.77 -8.80
C HIS A 208 -12.29 -0.24 -7.65
N LEU A 209 -12.96 0.02 -6.52
CA LEU A 209 -12.94 -0.88 -5.38
C LEU A 209 -13.69 -2.19 -5.67
N GLU A 210 -14.81 -2.14 -6.38
CA GLU A 210 -15.58 -3.33 -6.76
C GLU A 210 -14.76 -4.35 -7.59
N LYS A 211 -13.81 -3.86 -8.39
CA LYS A 211 -12.92 -4.72 -9.18
C LYS A 211 -11.77 -5.34 -8.38
N ILE A 212 -11.33 -4.68 -7.30
CA ILE A 212 -10.12 -5.06 -6.55
C ILE A 212 -10.45 -5.70 -5.21
N ALA A 213 -11.49 -5.23 -4.51
CA ALA A 213 -11.78 -5.58 -3.13
C ALA A 213 -12.82 -6.70 -3.01
N ASP A 214 -12.64 -7.59 -2.03
CA ASP A 214 -13.63 -8.60 -1.64
C ASP A 214 -14.72 -7.98 -0.76
N VAL A 215 -14.33 -6.98 0.06
CA VAL A 215 -15.23 -6.24 0.96
C VAL A 215 -14.89 -4.76 0.85
N THR A 216 -15.90 -3.90 0.84
CA THR A 216 -15.73 -2.45 0.85
C THR A 216 -16.35 -1.84 2.09
N LEU A 217 -15.58 -1.04 2.81
CA LEU A 217 -16.02 -0.25 3.96
C LEU A 217 -16.10 1.23 3.57
N LEU A 218 -17.10 1.93 4.09
CA LEU A 218 -17.26 3.37 3.90
C LEU A 218 -16.71 4.11 5.12
N LEU A 219 -15.74 4.99 4.91
CA LEU A 219 -15.20 5.89 5.92
C LEU A 219 -15.79 7.29 5.74
N GLU A 220 -16.58 7.73 6.71
CA GLU A 220 -17.20 9.06 6.73
C GLU A 220 -17.03 9.72 8.09
N ARG A 221 -16.59 10.98 8.08
CA ARG A 221 -16.41 11.78 9.30
C ARG A 221 -15.64 11.05 10.42
N GLY A 222 -14.63 10.26 10.00
CA GLY A 222 -13.80 9.47 10.91
C GLY A 222 -14.45 8.21 11.48
N ARG A 223 -15.61 7.79 10.97
CA ARG A 223 -16.30 6.55 11.38
C ARG A 223 -16.41 5.60 10.19
N MET A 224 -16.39 4.30 10.47
CA MET A 224 -16.46 3.25 9.46
C MET A 224 -17.84 2.58 9.51
N ARG A 225 -18.38 2.28 8.33
CA ARG A 225 -19.63 1.53 8.14
C ARG A 225 -19.43 0.55 7.00
N GLU A 226 -20.12 -0.58 7.03
CA GLU A 226 -20.20 -1.44 5.85
C GLU A 226 -20.93 -0.70 4.73
N LYS A 227 -20.46 -0.88 3.50
CA LYS A 227 -21.18 -0.38 2.32
C LYS A 227 -22.44 -1.25 2.17
N PRO A 228 -23.66 -0.66 2.10
CA PRO A 228 -24.89 -1.43 1.89
C PRO A 228 -24.89 -2.18 0.57
#